data_6dcb6475c544c09917a8e94d6d14b698
#
_entry.id   6dcb6475c544c09917a8e94d6d14b698
#
_cell.length_a   1.000
_cell.length_b   1.000
_cell.length_c   1.000
_cell.angle_alpha   90.00
_cell.angle_beta   90.00
_cell.angle_gamma   90.00
#
_symmetry.space_group_name_H-M   'P 1'
#
loop_
_entity.id
_entity.type
_entity.pdbx_description
1 polymer ?
#
loop_
_entity_poly.entity_id
_entity_poly.type
_entity_poly.pdbx_seq_one_letter_code
_entity_poly.pdbx_strand_id
1 'polypeptide(L)'
;MNPGSGRGTLKQPKLGGKLSGCVALIVGTRPEAIKLAPVAAALAGRGLPPSLIFTGQHPALHANDFGLGSHHCVRLDCPGQEDPYVHVAAVSRAVAAALGRCRAELAVVQGDTSSAFGGALGARLAGVALAHVEAGLRSHNLENPWPEEEFRIAIDRDCDLLFAPTELSAANLRRERVRGAVYVTGNSGIDAVLSLAGDHGASPGRGLPRLLVTCHRRENWGEGIAQIGSALRRIAGQGLAEVEIILHPNPFVSGQVRTMLLGQAGISFREPCSHSENIAAMSRCDLILSDSGGIQEEAAAL
;
A
#
# COMPACT_ATOMS: atom_id res chain seq x y z
N MET A 1 -19.87 13.40 -48.07
CA MET A 1 -19.35 12.12 -47.56
C MET A 1 -18.93 12.32 -46.12
N ASN A 2 -19.66 11.77 -45.19
CA ASN A 2 -19.51 11.98 -43.76
C ASN A 2 -18.75 10.75 -43.20
N PRO A 3 -17.56 10.85 -42.54
CA PRO A 3 -16.91 9.70 -41.97
C PRO A 3 -17.56 9.40 -40.63
N GLY A 4 -18.26 8.25 -40.58
CA GLY A 4 -18.90 7.74 -39.39
C GLY A 4 -17.90 7.50 -38.26
N SER A 5 -18.09 8.18 -37.17
CA SER A 5 -17.41 7.97 -35.88
C SER A 5 -17.96 6.67 -35.24
N GLY A 6 -17.27 5.57 -35.46
CA GLY A 6 -17.49 4.34 -34.70
C GLY A 6 -16.99 4.52 -33.29
N ARG A 7 -17.79 5.10 -32.41
CA ARG A 7 -17.58 5.00 -30.94
C ARG A 7 -17.94 3.56 -30.55
N GLY A 8 -16.93 2.71 -30.43
CA GLY A 8 -17.09 1.43 -29.77
C GLY A 8 -17.60 1.68 -28.33
N THR A 9 -18.85 1.38 -28.09
CA THR A 9 -19.44 1.34 -26.76
C THR A 9 -18.79 0.21 -26.00
N LEU A 10 -17.84 0.55 -25.10
CA LEU A 10 -17.33 -0.37 -24.09
C LEU A 10 -18.54 -0.90 -23.30
N LYS A 11 -18.81 -2.20 -23.41
CA LYS A 11 -19.87 -2.85 -22.66
C LYS A 11 -19.53 -2.72 -21.17
N GLN A 12 -20.37 -2.03 -20.40
CA GLN A 12 -20.26 -2.00 -18.95
C GLN A 12 -20.49 -3.42 -18.41
N PRO A 13 -19.59 -3.97 -17.57
CA PRO A 13 -19.83 -5.24 -16.93
C PRO A 13 -21.00 -5.11 -15.96
N LYS A 14 -21.99 -5.98 -16.09
CA LYS A 14 -23.15 -6.04 -15.19
C LYS A 14 -22.79 -6.88 -13.99
N LEU A 15 -22.35 -6.26 -12.88
CA LEU A 15 -22.31 -6.91 -11.57
C LEU A 15 -23.74 -7.01 -11.00
N GLY A 16 -24.56 -7.84 -11.60
CA GLY A 16 -25.96 -8.05 -11.19
C GLY A 16 -26.23 -9.46 -10.63
N GLY A 17 -25.17 -10.22 -10.32
CA GLY A 17 -25.28 -11.60 -9.88
C GLY A 17 -24.23 -11.95 -8.81
N LYS A 18 -24.40 -13.14 -8.20
CA LYS A 18 -23.42 -13.74 -7.30
C LYS A 18 -22.14 -14.01 -8.11
N LEU A 19 -20.99 -13.48 -7.67
CA LEU A 19 -19.68 -13.85 -8.23
C LEU A 19 -19.52 -15.37 -8.13
N SER A 20 -19.32 -16.03 -9.24
CA SER A 20 -19.10 -17.49 -9.33
C SER A 20 -17.77 -17.83 -9.99
N GLY A 21 -17.08 -16.82 -10.52
CA GLY A 21 -15.84 -16.94 -11.26
C GLY A 21 -14.62 -16.41 -10.52
N CYS A 22 -13.51 -16.32 -11.23
CA CYS A 22 -12.23 -15.91 -10.71
C CYS A 22 -12.22 -14.41 -10.32
N VAL A 23 -11.79 -14.11 -9.09
CA VAL A 23 -11.41 -12.77 -8.66
C VAL A 23 -9.88 -12.64 -8.79
N ALA A 24 -9.40 -11.63 -9.52
CA ALA A 24 -7.98 -11.38 -9.72
C ALA A 24 -7.54 -10.18 -8.88
N LEU A 25 -6.56 -10.36 -8.00
CA LEU A 25 -5.92 -9.27 -7.26
C LEU A 25 -4.62 -8.90 -7.96
N ILE A 26 -4.46 -7.62 -8.32
CA ILE A 26 -3.28 -7.12 -9.04
C ILE A 26 -2.33 -6.48 -8.03
N VAL A 27 -1.08 -6.93 -8.04
CA VAL A 27 -0.06 -6.58 -7.04
C VAL A 27 1.24 -6.18 -7.74
N GLY A 28 1.70 -4.97 -7.52
CA GLY A 28 2.96 -4.46 -8.07
C GLY A 28 3.99 -4.10 -7.02
N THR A 29 3.53 -3.72 -5.83
CA THR A 29 4.38 -3.20 -4.77
C THR A 29 4.14 -3.90 -3.44
N ARG A 30 5.08 -3.72 -2.50
CA ARG A 30 4.96 -4.27 -1.15
C ARG A 30 3.75 -3.72 -0.37
N PRO A 31 3.47 -2.41 -0.37
CA PRO A 31 2.26 -1.88 0.28
C PRO A 31 0.96 -2.48 -0.26
N GLU A 32 0.87 -2.67 -1.57
CA GLU A 32 -0.29 -3.34 -2.18
C GLU A 32 -0.44 -4.78 -1.69
N ALA A 33 0.66 -5.55 -1.66
CA ALA A 33 0.64 -6.92 -1.16
C ALA A 33 0.14 -7.00 0.29
N ILE A 34 0.62 -6.10 1.16
CA ILE A 34 0.21 -6.01 2.57
C ILE A 34 -1.30 -5.72 2.66
N LYS A 35 -1.78 -4.70 1.94
CA LYS A 35 -3.17 -4.25 2.02
C LYS A 35 -4.15 -5.21 1.31
N LEU A 36 -3.71 -5.97 0.30
CA LEU A 36 -4.54 -6.97 -0.37
C LEU A 36 -4.53 -8.35 0.31
N ALA A 37 -3.59 -8.63 1.21
CA ALA A 37 -3.55 -9.91 1.91
C ALA A 37 -4.82 -10.19 2.75
N PRO A 38 -5.34 -9.27 3.56
CA PRO A 38 -6.62 -9.47 4.26
C PRO A 38 -7.80 -9.67 3.31
N VAL A 39 -7.80 -8.97 2.17
CA VAL A 39 -8.82 -9.12 1.13
C VAL A 39 -8.78 -10.51 0.52
N ALA A 40 -7.58 -11.03 0.22
CA ALA A 40 -7.39 -12.39 -0.28
C ALA A 40 -7.89 -13.44 0.72
N ALA A 41 -7.52 -13.28 1.99
CA ALA A 41 -7.97 -14.17 3.07
C ALA A 41 -9.51 -14.15 3.22
N ALA A 42 -10.12 -12.97 3.18
CA ALA A 42 -11.57 -12.81 3.29
C ALA A 42 -12.33 -13.43 2.10
N LEU A 43 -11.79 -13.33 0.89
CA LEU A 43 -12.33 -13.97 -0.31
C LEU A 43 -12.22 -15.50 -0.20
N ALA A 44 -11.04 -16.02 0.17
CA ALA A 44 -10.81 -17.45 0.34
C ALA A 44 -11.73 -18.05 1.41
N GLY A 45 -11.89 -17.38 2.55
CA GLY A 45 -12.79 -17.77 3.62
C GLY A 45 -14.28 -17.82 3.23
N ARG A 46 -14.64 -17.18 2.11
CA ARG A 46 -15.98 -17.22 1.50
C ARG A 46 -16.11 -18.20 0.32
N GLY A 47 -15.09 -19.02 0.10
CA GLY A 47 -15.06 -20.00 -1.01
C GLY A 47 -14.78 -19.37 -2.39
N LEU A 48 -14.21 -18.19 -2.42
CA LEU A 48 -13.80 -17.46 -3.63
C LEU A 48 -12.29 -17.21 -3.63
N PRO A 49 -11.43 -18.27 -3.64
CA PRO A 49 -9.98 -18.06 -3.58
C PRO A 49 -9.52 -17.22 -4.79
N PRO A 50 -8.84 -16.09 -4.56
CA PRO A 50 -8.44 -15.21 -5.65
C PRO A 50 -7.23 -15.76 -6.41
N SER A 51 -7.07 -15.32 -7.66
CA SER A 51 -5.82 -15.42 -8.41
C SER A 51 -5.02 -14.14 -8.22
N LEU A 52 -3.75 -14.26 -7.87
CA LEU A 52 -2.85 -13.11 -7.71
C LEU A 52 -2.11 -12.86 -9.02
N ILE A 53 -2.09 -11.63 -9.49
CA ILE A 53 -1.32 -11.19 -10.65
C ILE A 53 -0.25 -10.21 -10.17
N PHE A 54 0.97 -10.71 -10.00
CA PHE A 54 2.13 -9.88 -9.71
C PHE A 54 2.62 -9.21 -11.00
N THR A 55 2.65 -7.88 -11.03
CA THR A 55 3.03 -7.12 -12.24
C THR A 55 4.52 -7.24 -12.57
N GLY A 56 5.37 -7.47 -11.56
CA GLY A 56 6.83 -7.48 -11.72
C GLY A 56 7.47 -6.11 -11.49
N GLN A 57 6.72 -5.08 -11.08
CA GLN A 57 7.27 -3.74 -10.76
C GLN A 57 8.44 -3.84 -9.78
N HIS A 58 8.32 -4.68 -8.77
CA HIS A 58 9.39 -5.06 -7.85
C HIS A 58 9.71 -6.55 -8.01
N PRO A 59 10.79 -6.92 -8.69
CA PRO A 59 11.11 -8.34 -8.99
C PRO A 59 11.28 -9.22 -7.73
N ALA A 60 11.75 -8.62 -6.63
CA ALA A 60 11.96 -9.31 -5.36
C ALA A 60 10.68 -9.49 -4.50
N LEU A 61 9.50 -9.11 -5.03
CA LEU A 61 8.24 -9.26 -4.31
C LEU A 61 7.76 -10.70 -4.38
N HIS A 62 7.70 -11.41 -3.26
CA HIS A 62 7.26 -12.80 -3.17
C HIS A 62 5.96 -12.94 -2.38
N ALA A 63 5.03 -13.75 -2.88
CA ALA A 63 3.72 -13.97 -2.26
C ALA A 63 3.82 -14.52 -0.82
N ASN A 64 4.80 -15.38 -0.56
CA ASN A 64 5.00 -16.00 0.75
C ASN A 64 5.32 -14.97 1.85
N ASP A 65 5.95 -13.85 1.50
CA ASP A 65 6.36 -12.81 2.46
C ASP A 65 5.14 -12.06 3.06
N PHE A 66 3.96 -12.25 2.46
CA PHE A 66 2.72 -11.55 2.83
C PHE A 66 1.57 -12.51 3.16
N GLY A 67 1.85 -13.80 3.38
CA GLY A 67 0.80 -14.79 3.63
C GLY A 67 -0.06 -15.13 2.39
N LEU A 68 0.38 -14.73 1.20
CA LEU A 68 -0.35 -14.92 -0.07
C LEU A 68 0.07 -16.20 -0.82
N GLY A 69 1.04 -16.95 -0.32
CA GLY A 69 1.65 -18.08 -1.03
C GLY A 69 0.75 -19.28 -1.29
N SER A 70 -0.39 -19.39 -0.60
CA SER A 70 -1.37 -20.45 -0.81
C SER A 70 -2.30 -20.22 -2.01
N HIS A 71 -2.26 -19.02 -2.61
CA HIS A 71 -3.11 -18.65 -3.73
C HIS A 71 -2.45 -18.93 -5.08
N HIS A 72 -3.25 -19.13 -6.12
CA HIS A 72 -2.74 -19.22 -7.49
C HIS A 72 -2.08 -17.90 -7.88
N CYS A 73 -0.81 -17.95 -8.30
CA CYS A 73 -0.02 -16.77 -8.63
C CYS A 73 0.41 -16.76 -10.09
N VAL A 74 0.16 -15.66 -10.78
CA VAL A 74 0.70 -15.34 -12.11
C VAL A 74 1.70 -14.21 -11.95
N ARG A 75 2.91 -14.39 -12.48
CA ARG A 75 3.93 -13.33 -12.51
C ARG A 75 4.06 -12.78 -13.92
N LEU A 76 4.00 -11.47 -14.02
CA LEU A 76 4.26 -10.74 -15.25
C LEU A 76 5.68 -10.18 -15.20
N ASP A 77 6.21 -9.84 -16.36
CA ASP A 77 7.53 -9.22 -16.50
C ASP A 77 7.36 -7.76 -16.93
N CYS A 78 6.91 -6.93 -15.98
CA CYS A 78 6.76 -5.50 -16.16
C CYS A 78 7.54 -4.77 -15.06
N PRO A 79 8.88 -4.73 -15.14
CA PRO A 79 9.69 -4.02 -14.15
C PRO A 79 9.37 -2.53 -14.14
N GLY A 80 9.53 -1.90 -12.96
CA GLY A 80 9.34 -0.47 -12.81
C GLY A 80 10.19 0.33 -13.81
N GLN A 81 9.64 1.42 -14.32
CA GLN A 81 10.27 2.31 -15.30
C GLN A 81 10.47 3.69 -14.70
N GLU A 82 11.41 4.44 -15.22
CA GLU A 82 11.64 5.84 -14.84
C GLU A 82 10.42 6.71 -15.19
N ASP A 83 9.85 6.51 -16.39
CA ASP A 83 8.57 7.09 -16.78
C ASP A 83 7.41 6.18 -16.31
N PRO A 84 6.59 6.64 -15.36
CA PRO A 84 5.47 5.85 -14.83
C PRO A 84 4.43 5.51 -15.89
N TYR A 85 4.23 6.33 -16.92
CA TYR A 85 3.24 6.05 -17.98
C TYR A 85 3.70 4.96 -18.94
N VAL A 86 5.01 4.83 -19.18
CA VAL A 86 5.57 3.70 -19.92
C VAL A 86 5.31 2.39 -19.17
N HIS A 87 5.50 2.40 -17.84
CA HIS A 87 5.20 1.26 -16.99
C HIS A 87 3.70 0.93 -17.01
N VAL A 88 2.82 1.92 -16.84
CA VAL A 88 1.35 1.76 -16.96
C VAL A 88 0.96 1.07 -18.27
N ALA A 89 1.52 1.52 -19.39
CA ALA A 89 1.22 0.95 -20.71
C ALA A 89 1.67 -0.51 -20.86
N ALA A 90 2.81 -0.88 -20.27
CA ALA A 90 3.30 -2.27 -20.24
C ALA A 90 2.39 -3.16 -19.38
N VAL A 91 2.12 -2.72 -18.15
CA VAL A 91 1.26 -3.43 -17.20
C VAL A 91 -0.15 -3.64 -17.76
N SER A 92 -0.74 -2.62 -18.37
CA SER A 92 -2.12 -2.72 -18.89
C SER A 92 -2.30 -3.83 -19.93
N ARG A 93 -1.37 -3.97 -20.87
CA ARG A 93 -1.39 -5.03 -21.87
C ARG A 93 -1.19 -6.41 -21.26
N ALA A 94 -0.20 -6.52 -20.35
CA ALA A 94 0.14 -7.79 -19.71
C ALA A 94 -0.98 -8.28 -18.78
N VAL A 95 -1.58 -7.37 -18.00
CA VAL A 95 -2.72 -7.67 -17.12
C VAL A 95 -3.96 -8.06 -17.93
N ALA A 96 -4.29 -7.35 -19.01
CA ALA A 96 -5.42 -7.71 -19.87
C ALA A 96 -5.29 -9.15 -20.39
N ALA A 97 -4.11 -9.55 -20.87
CA ALA A 97 -3.85 -10.91 -21.31
C ALA A 97 -3.94 -11.93 -20.15
N ALA A 98 -3.47 -11.60 -18.96
CA ALA A 98 -3.55 -12.48 -17.78
C ALA A 98 -5.01 -12.68 -17.33
N LEU A 99 -5.80 -11.62 -17.25
CA LEU A 99 -7.21 -11.66 -16.88
C LEU A 99 -8.02 -12.54 -17.85
N GLY A 100 -7.73 -12.46 -19.15
CA GLY A 100 -8.35 -13.33 -20.16
C GLY A 100 -8.00 -14.80 -19.94
N ARG A 101 -6.74 -15.13 -19.61
CA ARG A 101 -6.32 -16.51 -19.34
C ARG A 101 -6.97 -17.12 -18.10
N CYS A 102 -7.09 -16.36 -17.02
CA CYS A 102 -7.73 -16.84 -15.79
C CYS A 102 -9.26 -16.68 -15.81
N ARG A 103 -9.83 -16.16 -16.88
CA ARG A 103 -11.28 -15.90 -17.02
C ARG A 103 -11.83 -15.09 -15.83
N ALA A 104 -11.11 -14.04 -15.45
CA ALA A 104 -11.50 -13.21 -14.33
C ALA A 104 -12.86 -12.52 -14.56
N GLU A 105 -13.73 -12.57 -13.57
CA GLU A 105 -14.99 -11.81 -13.54
C GLU A 105 -14.80 -10.44 -12.87
N LEU A 106 -13.86 -10.35 -11.93
CA LEU A 106 -13.54 -9.15 -11.20
C LEU A 106 -12.02 -9.00 -11.06
N ALA A 107 -11.51 -7.84 -11.41
CA ALA A 107 -10.15 -7.40 -11.12
C ALA A 107 -10.19 -6.43 -9.94
N VAL A 108 -9.27 -6.59 -9.00
CA VAL A 108 -9.13 -5.72 -7.83
C VAL A 108 -7.75 -5.08 -7.87
N VAL A 109 -7.72 -3.76 -7.80
CA VAL A 109 -6.50 -2.96 -7.62
C VAL A 109 -6.51 -2.27 -6.25
N GLN A 110 -5.35 -1.90 -5.74
CA GLN A 110 -5.22 -1.17 -4.48
C GLN A 110 -4.30 0.03 -4.66
N GLY A 111 -4.70 1.18 -4.13
CA GLY A 111 -3.89 2.39 -4.13
C GLY A 111 -3.76 3.04 -5.51
N ASP A 112 -2.61 3.65 -5.76
CA ASP A 112 -2.43 4.65 -6.80
C ASP A 112 -1.10 4.52 -7.56
N THR A 113 -0.45 3.36 -7.47
CA THR A 113 0.80 3.11 -8.18
C THR A 113 0.58 2.97 -9.70
N SER A 114 1.65 3.03 -10.45
CA SER A 114 1.61 2.71 -11.90
C SER A 114 1.16 1.27 -12.18
N SER A 115 1.39 0.33 -11.25
CA SER A 115 0.83 -1.04 -11.32
C SER A 115 -0.67 -1.04 -11.10
N ALA A 116 -1.18 -0.30 -10.12
CA ALA A 116 -2.61 -0.21 -9.86
C ALA A 116 -3.35 0.43 -11.06
N PHE A 117 -2.83 1.54 -11.58
CA PHE A 117 -3.43 2.20 -12.74
C PHE A 117 -3.32 1.36 -14.02
N GLY A 118 -2.15 0.74 -14.26
CA GLY A 118 -1.99 -0.20 -15.38
C GLY A 118 -2.90 -1.41 -15.26
N GLY A 119 -3.10 -1.93 -14.05
CA GLY A 119 -4.04 -2.99 -13.73
C GLY A 119 -5.49 -2.60 -14.02
N ALA A 120 -5.89 -1.40 -13.63
CA ALA A 120 -7.23 -0.86 -13.90
C ALA A 120 -7.50 -0.74 -15.42
N LEU A 121 -6.55 -0.16 -16.16
CA LEU A 121 -6.64 -0.08 -17.62
C LEU A 121 -6.67 -1.48 -18.27
N GLY A 122 -5.88 -2.43 -17.74
CA GLY A 122 -5.87 -3.82 -18.19
C GLY A 122 -7.22 -4.50 -18.00
N ALA A 123 -7.89 -4.27 -16.87
CA ALA A 123 -9.24 -4.76 -16.61
C ALA A 123 -10.24 -4.20 -17.64
N ARG A 124 -10.16 -2.89 -17.92
CA ARG A 124 -10.99 -2.26 -18.96
C ARG A 124 -10.73 -2.81 -20.36
N LEU A 125 -9.48 -3.02 -20.72
CA LEU A 125 -9.12 -3.63 -22.01
C LEU A 125 -9.66 -5.06 -22.14
N ALA A 126 -9.68 -5.83 -21.05
CA ALA A 126 -10.20 -7.18 -21.01
C ALA A 126 -11.74 -7.25 -20.89
N GLY A 127 -12.42 -6.13 -20.66
CA GLY A 127 -13.87 -6.09 -20.40
C GLY A 127 -14.25 -6.74 -19.07
N VAL A 128 -13.34 -6.76 -18.10
CA VAL A 128 -13.52 -7.31 -16.76
C VAL A 128 -13.98 -6.22 -15.80
N ALA A 129 -14.89 -6.54 -14.88
CA ALA A 129 -15.30 -5.62 -13.83
C ALA A 129 -14.12 -5.21 -12.95
N LEU A 130 -14.13 -3.97 -12.45
CA LEU A 130 -13.02 -3.39 -11.72
C LEU A 130 -13.46 -2.94 -10.33
N ALA A 131 -12.70 -3.32 -9.32
CA ALA A 131 -12.82 -2.84 -7.95
C ALA A 131 -11.55 -2.12 -7.51
N HIS A 132 -11.72 -1.05 -6.73
CA HIS A 132 -10.61 -0.29 -6.16
C HIS A 132 -10.66 -0.30 -4.64
N VAL A 133 -9.62 -0.83 -4.01
CA VAL A 133 -9.38 -0.80 -2.56
C VAL A 133 -8.60 0.45 -2.22
N GLU A 134 -9.02 1.17 -1.18
CA GLU A 134 -8.48 2.48 -0.78
C GLU A 134 -8.89 3.63 -1.73
N ALA A 135 -10.10 3.53 -2.28
CA ALA A 135 -10.66 4.52 -3.20
C ALA A 135 -10.99 5.84 -2.51
N GLY A 136 -10.89 6.95 -3.25
CA GLY A 136 -11.36 8.26 -2.82
C GLY A 136 -10.39 9.07 -1.97
N LEU A 137 -9.15 8.61 -1.77
CA LEU A 137 -8.10 9.46 -1.18
C LEU A 137 -7.79 10.62 -2.14
N ARG A 138 -7.63 11.83 -1.60
CA ARG A 138 -7.29 13.04 -2.38
C ARG A 138 -6.31 13.93 -1.64
N SER A 139 -5.26 14.36 -2.34
CA SER A 139 -4.40 15.46 -1.92
C SER A 139 -4.93 16.81 -2.43
N HIS A 140 -5.80 16.78 -3.45
CA HIS A 140 -6.27 17.95 -4.19
C HIS A 140 -5.14 18.75 -4.87
N ASN A 141 -4.01 18.12 -5.10
CA ASN A 141 -2.85 18.70 -5.78
C ASN A 141 -2.25 17.63 -6.74
N LEU A 142 -2.43 17.82 -8.05
CA LEU A 142 -1.95 16.89 -9.07
C LEU A 142 -0.42 16.82 -9.16
N GLU A 143 0.28 17.80 -8.59
CA GLU A 143 1.75 17.83 -8.59
C GLU A 143 2.34 17.16 -7.34
N ASN A 144 1.51 16.90 -6.30
CA ASN A 144 2.01 16.32 -5.05
C ASN A 144 0.95 15.49 -4.30
N PRO A 145 1.11 14.16 -4.25
CA PRO A 145 2.15 13.35 -4.91
C PRO A 145 1.89 13.21 -6.42
N TRP A 146 2.94 13.31 -7.21
CA TRP A 146 2.91 13.04 -8.64
C TRP A 146 3.64 11.73 -8.95
N PRO A 147 3.08 10.80 -9.75
CA PRO A 147 1.80 10.88 -10.52
C PRO A 147 0.61 10.28 -9.77
N GLU A 148 0.74 9.94 -8.48
CA GLU A 148 -0.22 9.14 -7.72
C GLU A 148 -1.60 9.79 -7.62
N GLU A 149 -1.67 11.13 -7.46
CA GLU A 149 -2.97 11.82 -7.39
C GLU A 149 -3.76 11.69 -8.69
N GLU A 150 -3.07 11.82 -9.83
CA GLU A 150 -3.70 11.63 -11.14
C GLU A 150 -4.18 10.19 -11.33
N PHE A 151 -3.34 9.22 -10.94
CA PHE A 151 -3.66 7.80 -11.11
C PHE A 151 -4.88 7.39 -10.28
N ARG A 152 -4.95 7.79 -8.98
CA ARG A 152 -6.10 7.43 -8.15
C ARG A 152 -7.41 8.02 -8.64
N ILE A 153 -7.39 9.26 -9.13
CA ILE A 153 -8.56 9.90 -9.73
C ILE A 153 -9.00 9.14 -10.98
N ALA A 154 -8.07 8.75 -11.84
CA ALA A 154 -8.37 8.01 -13.06
C ALA A 154 -8.91 6.60 -12.77
N ILE A 155 -8.31 5.89 -11.82
CA ILE A 155 -8.79 4.57 -11.36
C ILE A 155 -10.22 4.69 -10.84
N ASP A 156 -10.48 5.62 -9.91
CA ASP A 156 -11.79 5.80 -9.29
C ASP A 156 -12.90 6.08 -10.30
N ARG A 157 -12.62 6.87 -11.34
CA ARG A 157 -13.60 7.17 -12.40
C ARG A 157 -14.02 5.95 -13.22
N ASP A 158 -13.12 4.99 -13.33
CA ASP A 158 -13.33 3.81 -14.16
C ASP A 158 -13.83 2.57 -13.39
N CYS A 159 -13.85 2.62 -12.05
CA CYS A 159 -14.23 1.48 -11.22
C CYS A 159 -15.73 1.22 -11.19
N ASP A 160 -16.10 -0.06 -11.08
CA ASP A 160 -17.47 -0.52 -10.84
C ASP A 160 -17.77 -0.60 -9.34
N LEU A 161 -16.77 -0.97 -8.53
CA LEU A 161 -16.83 -1.02 -7.06
C LEU A 161 -15.71 -0.17 -6.46
N LEU A 162 -16.03 0.68 -5.49
CA LEU A 162 -15.08 1.56 -4.83
C LEU A 162 -15.17 1.37 -3.31
N PHE A 163 -14.11 0.85 -2.72
CA PHE A 163 -13.99 0.60 -1.29
C PHE A 163 -13.21 1.73 -0.63
N ALA A 164 -13.94 2.70 -0.07
CA ALA A 164 -13.39 3.88 0.56
C ALA A 164 -12.97 3.58 2.00
N PRO A 165 -11.77 4.02 2.45
CA PRO A 165 -11.33 3.77 3.81
C PRO A 165 -12.09 4.60 4.86
N THR A 166 -12.63 5.75 4.47
CA THR A 166 -13.32 6.68 5.36
C THR A 166 -14.54 7.33 4.71
N GLU A 167 -15.42 7.92 5.51
CA GLU A 167 -16.52 8.74 5.00
C GLU A 167 -16.02 9.96 4.21
N LEU A 168 -14.87 10.53 4.58
CA LEU A 168 -14.26 11.62 3.83
C LEU A 168 -13.88 11.17 2.41
N SER A 169 -13.24 10.01 2.28
CA SER A 169 -12.89 9.41 0.99
C SER A 169 -14.15 9.12 0.16
N ALA A 170 -15.19 8.56 0.76
CA ALA A 170 -16.47 8.34 0.09
C ALA A 170 -17.15 9.66 -0.34
N ALA A 171 -17.04 10.72 0.46
CA ALA A 171 -17.55 12.05 0.10
C ALA A 171 -16.82 12.65 -1.11
N ASN A 172 -15.51 12.43 -1.24
CA ASN A 172 -14.75 12.85 -2.43
C ASN A 172 -15.29 12.15 -3.69
N LEU A 173 -15.48 10.82 -3.64
CA LEU A 173 -16.02 10.04 -4.76
C LEU A 173 -17.42 10.50 -5.17
N ARG A 174 -18.31 10.73 -4.20
CA ARG A 174 -19.67 11.25 -4.45
C ARG A 174 -19.64 12.64 -5.07
N ARG A 175 -18.74 13.52 -4.60
CA ARG A 175 -18.57 14.88 -5.16
C ARG A 175 -18.10 14.83 -6.61
N GLU A 176 -17.21 13.90 -6.94
CA GLU A 176 -16.71 13.68 -8.30
C GLU A 176 -17.69 12.91 -9.19
N ARG A 177 -18.81 12.46 -8.63
CA ARG A 177 -19.89 11.73 -9.35
C ARG A 177 -19.35 10.50 -10.08
N VAL A 178 -18.51 9.70 -9.41
CA VAL A 178 -18.05 8.41 -9.94
C VAL A 178 -19.24 7.51 -10.26
N ARG A 179 -19.09 6.64 -11.27
CA ARG A 179 -20.20 5.78 -11.74
C ARG A 179 -20.37 4.51 -10.92
N GLY A 180 -19.29 4.04 -10.29
CA GLY A 180 -19.28 2.82 -9.51
C GLY A 180 -20.00 2.94 -8.16
N ALA A 181 -20.31 1.79 -7.58
CA ALA A 181 -20.89 1.72 -6.25
C ALA A 181 -19.82 1.99 -5.18
N VAL A 182 -20.08 2.94 -4.28
CA VAL A 182 -19.18 3.37 -3.22
C VAL A 182 -19.58 2.74 -1.89
N TYR A 183 -18.62 2.07 -1.25
CA TYR A 183 -18.75 1.44 0.07
C TYR A 183 -17.68 1.98 1.01
N VAL A 184 -18.04 2.34 2.24
CA VAL A 184 -17.07 2.66 3.29
C VAL A 184 -16.75 1.37 4.02
N THR A 185 -15.49 0.93 3.91
CA THR A 185 -15.07 -0.41 4.39
C THR A 185 -13.97 -0.38 5.44
N GLY A 186 -13.41 0.79 5.73
CA GLY A 186 -12.20 0.89 6.52
C GLY A 186 -10.94 0.67 5.68
N ASN A 187 -9.81 0.55 6.34
CA ASN A 187 -8.49 0.41 5.72
C ASN A 187 -7.96 -1.01 5.94
N SER A 188 -7.83 -1.78 4.88
CA SER A 188 -7.31 -3.15 4.93
C SER A 188 -5.84 -3.24 5.40
N GLY A 189 -5.09 -2.14 5.36
CA GLY A 189 -3.78 -2.05 6.01
C GLY A 189 -3.85 -2.22 7.53
N ILE A 190 -4.91 -1.71 8.16
CA ILE A 190 -5.17 -1.90 9.59
C ILE A 190 -5.45 -3.37 9.90
N ASP A 191 -6.27 -4.05 9.08
CA ASP A 191 -6.52 -5.49 9.24
C ASP A 191 -5.22 -6.31 9.14
N ALA A 192 -4.33 -5.94 8.20
CA ALA A 192 -3.02 -6.57 8.06
C ALA A 192 -2.16 -6.38 9.33
N VAL A 193 -2.11 -5.16 9.86
CA VAL A 193 -1.38 -4.83 11.09
C VAL A 193 -1.91 -5.62 12.27
N LEU A 194 -3.21 -5.58 12.50
CA LEU A 194 -3.85 -6.28 13.62
C LEU A 194 -3.66 -7.80 13.55
N SER A 195 -3.65 -8.38 12.33
CA SER A 195 -3.38 -9.81 12.15
C SER A 195 -1.95 -10.22 12.51
N LEU A 196 -0.99 -9.29 12.39
CA LEU A 196 0.43 -9.51 12.71
C LEU A 196 0.78 -9.14 14.16
N ALA A 197 0.05 -8.18 14.74
CA ALA A 197 0.30 -7.69 16.10
C ALA A 197 0.03 -8.77 17.16
N GLY A 198 -0.91 -9.71 16.90
CA GLY A 198 -1.31 -10.72 17.88
C GLY A 198 -1.82 -10.08 19.18
N ASP A 199 -1.97 -10.89 20.23
CA ASP A 199 -2.32 -10.44 21.60
C ASP A 199 -1.09 -9.84 22.35
N HIS A 200 -0.26 -9.09 21.68
CA HIS A 200 0.84 -8.38 22.33
C HIS A 200 0.30 -7.13 23.02
N GLY A 201 -0.46 -7.35 24.09
CA GLY A 201 -0.87 -6.28 24.99
C GLY A 201 0.37 -5.52 25.46
N ALA A 202 0.33 -4.20 25.35
CA ALA A 202 1.36 -3.34 25.92
C ALA A 202 1.53 -3.71 27.39
N SER A 203 2.66 -4.32 27.74
CA SER A 203 2.99 -4.54 29.15
C SER A 203 3.37 -3.16 29.68
N PRO A 204 2.61 -2.55 30.61
CA PRO A 204 2.99 -1.28 31.18
C PRO A 204 4.34 -1.47 31.88
N GLY A 205 5.40 -1.05 31.23
CA GLY A 205 6.76 -1.16 31.74
C GLY A 205 6.90 -0.30 32.99
N ARG A 206 7.52 -0.87 34.04
CA ARG A 206 7.93 -0.12 35.23
C ARG A 206 9.21 0.71 34.99
N GLY A 207 9.43 1.22 33.78
CA GLY A 207 10.63 1.94 33.35
C GLY A 207 10.32 3.23 32.62
N LEU A 208 11.33 3.76 31.93
CA LEU A 208 11.15 4.90 31.04
C LEU A 208 10.29 4.51 29.84
N PRO A 209 9.51 5.46 29.29
CA PRO A 209 8.77 5.23 28.04
C PRO A 209 9.71 4.77 26.91
N ARG A 210 9.25 3.84 26.09
CA ARG A 210 9.99 3.35 24.91
C ARG A 210 9.58 4.15 23.68
N LEU A 211 10.51 4.87 23.09
CA LEU A 211 10.30 5.65 21.87
C LEU A 211 10.91 4.90 20.67
N LEU A 212 10.06 4.42 19.77
CA LEU A 212 10.48 3.86 18.49
C LEU A 212 10.62 4.99 17.46
N VAL A 213 11.74 5.01 16.73
CA VAL A 213 12.05 6.07 15.75
C VAL A 213 12.34 5.46 14.40
N THR A 214 11.76 6.02 13.34
CA THR A 214 12.09 5.69 11.96
C THR A 214 12.23 6.96 11.13
N CYS A 215 13.16 6.94 10.15
CA CYS A 215 13.42 8.05 9.24
C CYS A 215 13.51 7.50 7.81
N HIS A 216 12.51 7.76 6.97
CA HIS A 216 12.39 7.17 5.64
C HIS A 216 12.44 8.19 4.50
N ARG A 217 11.97 9.42 4.71
CA ARG A 217 11.81 10.40 3.64
C ARG A 217 13.11 11.06 3.25
N ARG A 218 13.35 11.12 1.94
CA ARG A 218 14.58 11.71 1.37
C ARG A 218 14.72 13.20 1.67
N GLU A 219 13.60 13.92 1.76
CA GLU A 219 13.57 15.34 2.12
C GLU A 219 14.12 15.62 3.52
N ASN A 220 14.13 14.62 4.40
CA ASN A 220 14.69 14.73 5.75
C ASN A 220 16.17 14.36 5.84
N TRP A 221 16.80 13.91 4.76
CA TRP A 221 18.21 13.53 4.78
C TRP A 221 19.11 14.74 4.93
N GLY A 222 20.26 14.55 5.57
CA GLY A 222 21.21 15.63 5.88
C GLY A 222 20.79 16.44 7.10
N GLU A 223 20.37 17.68 6.93
CA GLU A 223 20.06 18.60 8.04
C GLU A 223 18.88 18.13 8.90
N GLY A 224 17.83 17.57 8.28
CA GLY A 224 16.68 17.01 9.00
C GLY A 224 17.09 15.87 9.94
N ILE A 225 17.93 14.93 9.47
CA ILE A 225 18.50 13.87 10.32
C ILE A 225 19.33 14.47 11.46
N ALA A 226 20.08 15.55 11.22
CA ALA A 226 20.88 16.21 12.26
C ALA A 226 19.99 16.82 13.36
N GLN A 227 18.89 17.45 12.98
CA GLN A 227 17.92 18.02 13.93
C GLN A 227 17.22 16.92 14.74
N ILE A 228 16.76 15.85 14.06
CA ILE A 228 16.17 14.67 14.73
C ILE A 228 17.17 14.06 15.71
N GLY A 229 18.41 13.81 15.29
CA GLY A 229 19.46 13.25 16.14
C GLY A 229 19.76 14.13 17.37
N SER A 230 19.77 15.47 17.22
CA SER A 230 19.92 16.39 18.34
C SER A 230 18.76 16.28 19.33
N ALA A 231 17.53 16.17 18.85
CA ALA A 231 16.35 15.98 19.69
C ALA A 231 16.41 14.65 20.45
N LEU A 232 16.76 13.55 19.77
CA LEU A 232 16.87 12.22 20.39
C LEU A 232 17.96 12.16 21.46
N ARG A 233 19.11 12.81 21.23
CA ARG A 233 20.15 12.96 22.26
C ARG A 233 19.63 13.65 23.52
N ARG A 234 18.86 14.72 23.37
CA ARG A 234 18.26 15.43 24.50
C ARG A 234 17.26 14.57 25.25
N ILE A 235 16.38 13.85 24.53
CA ILE A 235 15.39 12.95 25.13
C ILE A 235 16.08 11.87 25.97
N ALA A 236 17.03 11.15 25.36
CA ALA A 236 17.75 10.08 26.04
C ALA A 236 18.68 10.63 27.18
N GLY A 237 19.40 11.72 26.93
CA GLY A 237 20.32 12.31 27.89
C GLY A 237 19.61 12.90 29.11
N GLN A 238 18.36 13.28 29.01
CA GLN A 238 17.54 13.74 30.15
C GLN A 238 16.76 12.57 30.79
N GLY A 239 16.93 11.34 30.33
CA GLY A 239 16.23 10.19 30.89
C GLY A 239 14.70 10.24 30.69
N LEU A 240 14.19 10.86 29.60
CA LEU A 240 12.77 11.00 29.34
C LEU A 240 12.19 9.76 28.66
N ALA A 241 12.98 9.06 27.86
CA ALA A 241 12.60 7.83 27.18
C ALA A 241 13.82 6.99 26.83
N GLU A 242 13.61 5.67 26.70
CA GLU A 242 14.51 4.77 25.99
C GLU A 242 14.20 4.83 24.49
N VAL A 243 15.22 5.09 23.66
CA VAL A 243 15.06 5.31 22.23
C VAL A 243 15.56 4.10 21.46
N GLU A 244 14.71 3.47 20.66
CA GLU A 244 15.08 2.45 19.68
C GLU A 244 14.91 3.04 18.27
N ILE A 245 15.98 3.02 17.45
CA ILE A 245 15.97 3.56 16.10
C ILE A 245 16.07 2.42 15.10
N ILE A 246 15.05 2.24 14.26
CA ILE A 246 15.11 1.32 13.10
C ILE A 246 15.87 2.04 12.00
N LEU A 247 17.00 1.48 11.60
CA LEU A 247 17.89 2.07 10.60
C LEU A 247 17.31 1.93 9.19
N HIS A 248 17.57 2.95 8.37
CA HIS A 248 17.20 2.91 6.97
C HIS A 248 18.06 1.90 6.19
N PRO A 249 17.50 1.15 5.19
CA PRO A 249 18.28 0.20 4.39
C PRO A 249 19.42 0.83 3.59
N ASN A 250 19.33 2.14 3.29
CA ASN A 250 20.40 2.86 2.62
C ASN A 250 21.58 3.10 3.58
N PRO A 251 22.79 2.56 3.29
CA PRO A 251 23.96 2.67 4.17
C PRO A 251 24.39 4.11 4.44
N PHE A 252 24.17 5.02 3.52
CA PHE A 252 24.50 6.45 3.71
C PHE A 252 23.67 7.06 4.83
N VAL A 253 22.36 6.82 4.83
CA VAL A 253 21.42 7.33 5.83
C VAL A 253 21.69 6.69 7.20
N SER A 254 21.79 5.35 7.23
CA SER A 254 22.07 4.60 8.46
C SER A 254 23.43 4.98 9.06
N GLY A 255 24.44 5.24 8.21
CA GLY A 255 25.75 5.70 8.62
C GLY A 255 25.72 7.08 9.29
N GLN A 256 24.95 8.02 8.74
CA GLN A 256 24.78 9.36 9.36
C GLN A 256 24.13 9.25 10.75
N VAL A 257 23.05 8.48 10.88
CA VAL A 257 22.35 8.27 12.14
C VAL A 257 23.27 7.62 13.18
N ARG A 258 24.00 6.56 12.79
CA ARG A 258 24.95 5.88 13.69
C ARG A 258 26.06 6.81 14.15
N THR A 259 26.73 7.51 13.22
CA THR A 259 27.84 8.42 13.56
C THR A 259 27.40 9.48 14.57
N MET A 260 26.18 9.95 14.45
CA MET A 260 25.65 11.00 15.31
C MET A 260 25.29 10.52 16.72
N LEU A 261 24.77 9.30 16.84
CA LEU A 261 24.12 8.81 18.06
C LEU A 261 24.86 7.64 18.72
N LEU A 262 25.92 7.13 18.12
CA LEU A 262 26.70 6.01 18.66
C LEU A 262 27.27 6.36 20.04
N GLY A 263 27.12 5.44 20.99
CA GLY A 263 27.61 5.59 22.35
C GLY A 263 26.75 6.48 23.27
N GLN A 264 25.63 7.02 22.75
CA GLN A 264 24.69 7.77 23.58
C GLN A 264 23.91 6.79 24.47
N ALA A 265 24.00 6.95 25.78
CA ALA A 265 23.20 6.16 26.73
C ALA A 265 21.69 6.36 26.48
N GLY A 266 20.93 5.28 26.59
CA GLY A 266 19.48 5.30 26.35
C GLY A 266 19.09 5.29 24.87
N ILE A 267 20.04 5.14 23.93
CA ILE A 267 19.76 4.97 22.49
C ILE A 267 20.28 3.60 22.02
N SER A 268 19.40 2.87 21.34
CA SER A 268 19.71 1.59 20.69
C SER A 268 19.38 1.64 19.21
N PHE A 269 20.02 0.77 18.43
CA PHE A 269 19.79 0.67 16.99
C PHE A 269 19.30 -0.73 16.64
N ARG A 270 18.32 -0.78 15.76
CA ARG A 270 17.83 -1.99 15.10
C ARG A 270 18.18 -1.92 13.61
N GLU A 271 18.69 -3.01 13.08
CA GLU A 271 18.88 -3.14 11.61
C GLU A 271 17.55 -3.08 10.87
N PRO A 272 17.57 -2.76 9.55
CA PRO A 272 16.37 -2.85 8.73
C PRO A 272 15.71 -4.22 8.88
N CYS A 273 14.42 -4.22 9.15
CA CYS A 273 13.69 -5.42 9.52
C CYS A 273 12.50 -5.68 8.57
N SER A 274 11.92 -6.87 8.65
CA SER A 274 10.70 -7.23 7.93
C SER A 274 9.50 -6.43 8.44
N HIS A 275 8.40 -6.44 7.69
CA HIS A 275 7.16 -5.77 8.11
C HIS A 275 6.61 -6.34 9.43
N SER A 276 6.63 -7.67 9.60
CA SER A 276 6.18 -8.32 10.83
C SER A 276 7.02 -7.94 12.05
N GLU A 277 8.36 -7.85 11.89
CA GLU A 277 9.25 -7.41 12.95
C GLU A 277 9.05 -5.93 13.31
N ASN A 278 8.74 -5.08 12.29
CA ASN A 278 8.39 -3.68 12.50
C ASN A 278 7.08 -3.55 13.30
N ILE A 279 6.04 -4.28 12.92
CA ILE A 279 4.78 -4.33 13.67
C ILE A 279 5.02 -4.79 15.12
N ALA A 280 5.82 -5.85 15.31
CA ALA A 280 6.16 -6.33 16.64
C ALA A 280 6.98 -5.31 17.47
N ALA A 281 7.80 -4.47 16.83
CA ALA A 281 8.50 -3.38 17.50
C ALA A 281 7.52 -2.26 17.90
N MET A 282 6.63 -1.86 17.00
CA MET A 282 5.59 -0.86 17.25
C MET A 282 4.65 -1.28 18.38
N SER A 283 4.22 -2.55 18.42
CA SER A 283 3.35 -3.08 19.49
C SER A 283 3.99 -3.08 20.88
N ARG A 284 5.32 -2.95 20.97
CA ARG A 284 6.06 -2.96 22.24
C ARG A 284 6.56 -1.58 22.69
N CYS A 285 6.38 -0.56 21.88
CA CYS A 285 6.75 0.80 22.26
C CYS A 285 5.55 1.59 22.82
N ASP A 286 5.85 2.66 23.55
CA ASP A 286 4.83 3.55 24.09
C ASP A 286 4.56 4.74 23.17
N LEU A 287 5.58 5.12 22.37
CA LEU A 287 5.52 6.24 21.43
C LEU A 287 6.26 5.90 20.14
N ILE A 288 5.79 6.45 19.03
CA ILE A 288 6.43 6.32 17.72
C ILE A 288 6.70 7.71 17.14
N LEU A 289 7.91 7.92 16.68
CA LEU A 289 8.32 9.09 15.91
C LEU A 289 8.69 8.63 14.49
N SER A 290 7.89 9.02 13.51
CA SER A 290 8.09 8.60 12.12
C SER A 290 7.68 9.68 11.13
N ASP A 291 8.40 9.75 10.01
CA ASP A 291 8.04 10.54 8.84
C ASP A 291 7.31 9.72 7.76
N SER A 292 7.05 8.44 8.01
CA SER A 292 6.34 7.54 7.10
C SER A 292 4.83 7.61 7.30
N GLY A 293 4.07 7.95 6.25
CA GLY A 293 2.60 7.95 6.29
C GLY A 293 2.02 6.58 6.62
N GLY A 294 2.59 5.49 6.07
CA GLY A 294 2.16 4.12 6.38
C GLY A 294 2.33 3.76 7.85
N ILE A 295 3.48 4.11 8.45
CA ILE A 295 3.72 3.87 9.89
C ILE A 295 2.76 4.69 10.76
N GLN A 296 2.39 5.91 10.35
CA GLN A 296 1.41 6.72 11.09
C GLN A 296 0.04 6.05 11.13
N GLU A 297 -0.41 5.48 10.00
CA GLU A 297 -1.67 4.72 9.93
C GLU A 297 -1.59 3.43 10.75
N GLU A 298 -0.50 2.68 10.63
CA GLU A 298 -0.25 1.43 11.36
C GLU A 298 -0.17 1.65 12.86
N ALA A 299 0.54 2.69 13.31
CA ALA A 299 0.70 3.06 14.72
C ALA A 299 -0.63 3.44 15.38
N ALA A 300 -1.52 4.10 14.64
CA ALA A 300 -2.84 4.48 15.16
C ALA A 300 -3.76 3.27 15.41
N ALA A 301 -3.42 2.11 14.84
CA ALA A 301 -4.18 0.86 15.00
C ALA A 301 -3.67 -0.02 16.15
N LEU A 302 -2.45 0.24 16.63
CA LEU A 302 -1.76 -0.50 17.70
C LEU A 302 -1.86 0.19 19.05
#